data_da671361ed2b2501d5be6ab1de56ae30
#
_entry.id   da671361ed2b2501d5be6ab1de56ae30
#
_cell.length_a   1.000
_cell.length_b   1.000
_cell.length_c   1.000
_cell.angle_alpha   90.00
_cell.angle_beta   90.00
_cell.angle_gamma   90.00
#
_symmetry.space_group_name_H-M   'P 1'
#
loop_
_entity.id
_entity.type
_entity.pdbx_description
1 polymer ?
#
loop_
_entity_poly.entity_id
_entity_poly.type
_entity_poly.pdbx_seq_one_letter_code
_entity_poly.pdbx_strand_id
1 'polypeptide(L)'
;MLGAARDSYLYVPTAYRAERPAPLVLLLHGAGGHARKGLELLRSLADATGLILLAPASHEHTWDLLVGRRYGADATLIDRALEHTFSRYAVDPARLAIGGFSDGASYALSLGITNGDLFTHVIAFSPGFMAPAGHAGFPHVFISHGTRDRVLPMGRCSRRIVPELERGGYDVRYREFDGGHTIPPEIASEAVGWFTRRRLS
;
A
#
# COMPACT_ATOMS: atom_id res chain seq x y z
N MET A 1 -17.55 24.95 10.40
CA MET A 1 -16.14 24.69 10.72
C MET A 1 -15.52 24.10 9.46
N LEU A 2 -14.56 24.79 8.83
CA LEU A 2 -13.77 24.27 7.74
C LEU A 2 -12.90 23.16 8.32
N GLY A 3 -13.16 21.90 7.95
CA GLY A 3 -12.30 20.80 8.30
C GLY A 3 -10.90 21.09 7.77
N ALA A 4 -9.88 21.03 8.64
CA ALA A 4 -8.51 21.16 8.22
C ALA A 4 -8.24 20.15 7.13
N ALA A 5 -7.74 20.60 5.97
CA ALA A 5 -7.28 19.71 4.93
C ALA A 5 -6.23 18.78 5.55
N ARG A 6 -6.48 17.47 5.53
CA ARG A 6 -5.51 16.51 6.03
C ARG A 6 -4.37 16.43 5.03
N ASP A 7 -3.16 16.69 5.50
CA ASP A 7 -1.97 16.75 4.65
C ASP A 7 -1.62 15.38 4.08
N SER A 8 -1.16 15.38 2.82
CA SER A 8 -0.43 14.26 2.24
C SER A 8 1.07 14.51 2.38
N TYR A 9 1.86 13.49 2.62
CA TYR A 9 3.31 13.58 2.68
C TYR A 9 3.94 12.87 1.49
N LEU A 10 4.90 13.55 0.87
CA LEU A 10 5.76 12.99 -0.16
C LEU A 10 7.20 12.96 0.39
N TYR A 11 7.83 11.81 0.35
CA TYR A 11 9.24 11.63 0.61
C TYR A 11 9.97 11.26 -0.67
N VAL A 12 10.96 12.04 -1.02
CA VAL A 12 11.85 11.79 -2.16
C VAL A 12 13.23 11.43 -1.61
N PRO A 13 13.80 10.26 -1.97
CA PRO A 13 15.11 9.84 -1.44
C PRO A 13 16.21 10.80 -1.84
N THR A 14 17.22 10.96 -0.99
CA THR A 14 18.33 11.91 -1.20
C THR A 14 19.13 11.63 -2.49
N ALA A 15 19.17 10.37 -2.91
CA ALA A 15 19.81 9.91 -4.14
C ALA A 15 18.96 10.04 -5.40
N TYR A 16 17.73 10.57 -5.32
CA TYR A 16 16.86 10.73 -6.48
C TYR A 16 17.52 11.59 -7.57
N ARG A 17 17.32 11.19 -8.83
CA ARG A 17 17.74 11.93 -10.03
C ARG A 17 16.64 11.83 -11.08
N ALA A 18 16.26 12.94 -11.69
CA ALA A 18 15.17 12.99 -12.68
C ALA A 18 15.43 12.12 -13.92
N GLU A 19 16.71 11.94 -14.27
CA GLU A 19 17.16 11.13 -15.41
C GLU A 19 17.05 9.62 -15.17
N ARG A 20 16.76 9.23 -13.92
CA ARG A 20 16.59 7.81 -13.52
C ARG A 20 15.25 7.64 -12.81
N PRO A 21 14.19 7.25 -13.54
CA PRO A 21 12.88 7.06 -12.93
C PRO A 21 12.94 6.15 -11.71
N ALA A 22 12.36 6.61 -10.60
CA ALA A 22 12.41 5.95 -9.31
C ALA A 22 11.16 5.10 -9.06
N PRO A 23 11.25 3.98 -8.34
CA PRO A 23 10.08 3.25 -7.85
C PRO A 23 9.30 4.11 -6.85
N LEU A 24 7.97 4.00 -6.88
CA LEU A 24 7.08 4.72 -5.97
C LEU A 24 6.17 3.75 -5.22
N VAL A 25 6.00 3.99 -3.91
CA VAL A 25 4.99 3.31 -3.09
C VAL A 25 4.03 4.35 -2.50
N LEU A 26 2.75 4.21 -2.84
CA LEU A 26 1.64 4.88 -2.17
C LEU A 26 1.33 4.13 -0.87
N LEU A 27 1.39 4.79 0.30
CA LEU A 27 1.30 4.17 1.62
C LEU A 27 0.08 4.66 2.42
N LEU A 28 -0.78 3.73 2.78
CA LEU A 28 -2.03 3.98 3.46
C LEU A 28 -1.95 3.57 4.94
N HIS A 29 -2.26 4.53 5.84
CA HIS A 29 -2.23 4.30 7.28
C HIS A 29 -3.40 3.42 7.77
N GLY A 30 -3.25 2.81 8.95
CA GLY A 30 -4.32 2.10 9.63
C GLY A 30 -5.37 3.03 10.27
N ALA A 31 -6.44 2.48 10.82
CA ALA A 31 -7.51 3.22 11.50
C ALA A 31 -6.95 4.19 12.55
N GLY A 32 -7.53 5.39 12.64
CA GLY A 32 -7.09 6.44 13.55
C GLY A 32 -5.70 7.02 13.26
N GLY A 33 -5.08 6.59 12.16
CA GLY A 33 -3.78 7.09 11.73
C GLY A 33 -3.89 8.41 10.95
N HIS A 34 -2.76 8.79 10.37
CA HIS A 34 -2.62 9.98 9.52
C HIS A 34 -1.46 9.76 8.54
N ALA A 35 -1.30 10.66 7.58
CA ALA A 35 -0.30 10.51 6.50
C ALA A 35 1.13 10.22 6.99
N ARG A 36 1.60 10.89 8.05
CA ARG A 36 2.93 10.61 8.62
C ARG A 36 3.06 9.15 9.08
N LYS A 37 2.00 8.58 9.68
CA LYS A 37 2.00 7.16 10.08
C LYS A 37 2.05 6.22 8.88
N GLY A 38 1.38 6.58 7.77
CA GLY A 38 1.54 5.87 6.50
C GLY A 38 2.99 5.93 6.01
N LEU A 39 3.59 7.12 6.00
CA LEU A 39 4.99 7.30 5.56
C LEU A 39 5.97 6.47 6.40
N GLU A 40 5.78 6.45 7.73
CA GLU A 40 6.65 5.73 8.68
C GLU A 40 6.74 4.22 8.41
N LEU A 41 5.75 3.62 7.72
CA LEU A 41 5.75 2.18 7.42
C LEU A 41 7.01 1.72 6.69
N LEU A 42 7.53 2.52 5.75
CA LEU A 42 8.69 2.18 4.93
C LEU A 42 9.77 3.28 4.90
N ARG A 43 9.62 4.37 5.67
CA ARG A 43 10.49 5.55 5.61
C ARG A 43 11.97 5.21 5.83
N SER A 44 12.27 4.30 6.76
CA SER A 44 13.65 3.89 7.08
C SER A 44 14.37 3.16 5.93
N LEU A 45 13.62 2.63 4.96
CA LEU A 45 14.14 1.88 3.83
C LEU A 45 14.27 2.73 2.56
N ALA A 46 13.67 3.93 2.53
CA ALA A 46 13.50 4.72 1.32
C ALA A 46 14.83 5.16 0.69
N ASP A 47 15.76 5.69 1.49
CA ASP A 47 17.04 6.17 0.97
C ASP A 47 17.91 5.03 0.43
N ALA A 48 18.01 3.93 1.15
CA ALA A 48 18.82 2.77 0.74
C ALA A 48 18.29 2.08 -0.53
N THR A 49 17.00 2.22 -0.82
CA THR A 49 16.34 1.54 -1.96
C THR A 49 15.93 2.48 -3.08
N GLY A 50 16.10 3.79 -2.90
CA GLY A 50 15.72 4.80 -3.89
C GLY A 50 14.21 4.96 -4.05
N LEU A 51 13.41 4.61 -3.03
CA LEU A 51 11.95 4.67 -3.08
C LEU A 51 11.43 6.09 -2.88
N ILE A 52 10.57 6.55 -3.78
CA ILE A 52 9.66 7.65 -3.51
C ILE A 52 8.49 7.09 -2.69
N LEU A 53 8.15 7.75 -1.58
CA LEU A 53 7.01 7.36 -0.75
C LEU A 53 5.97 8.47 -0.77
N LEU A 54 4.73 8.13 -1.13
CA LEU A 54 3.59 9.02 -1.10
C LEU A 54 2.61 8.51 -0.05
N ALA A 55 2.26 9.33 0.94
CA ALA A 55 1.36 8.94 2.01
C ALA A 55 0.25 9.98 2.17
N PRO A 56 -0.95 9.76 1.62
CA PRO A 56 -2.12 10.58 1.89
C PRO A 56 -2.72 10.24 3.26
N ALA A 57 -3.50 11.18 3.83
CA ALA A 57 -4.35 10.90 4.98
C ALA A 57 -5.77 10.57 4.50
N SER A 58 -6.47 9.66 5.18
CA SER A 58 -7.89 9.45 4.96
C SER A 58 -8.70 10.70 5.35
N HIS A 59 -9.82 10.92 4.69
CA HIS A 59 -10.69 12.05 4.99
C HIS A 59 -11.32 11.94 6.38
N GLU A 60 -11.71 10.73 6.77
CA GLU A 60 -12.30 10.43 8.07
C GLU A 60 -11.30 9.71 9.01
N HIS A 61 -11.80 9.08 10.06
CA HIS A 61 -11.03 8.26 10.99
C HIS A 61 -10.31 7.08 10.30
N THR A 62 -10.89 6.56 9.25
CA THR A 62 -10.33 5.56 8.34
C THR A 62 -10.80 5.80 6.91
N TRP A 63 -10.46 4.93 5.99
CA TRP A 63 -10.72 5.06 4.56
C TRP A 63 -12.21 4.89 4.23
N ASP A 64 -12.72 5.63 3.24
CA ASP A 64 -14.12 5.74 2.89
C ASP A 64 -14.79 4.40 2.55
N LEU A 65 -14.08 3.45 1.94
CA LEU A 65 -14.57 2.10 1.70
C LEU A 65 -14.94 1.36 3.00
N LEU A 66 -14.22 1.62 4.11
CA LEU A 66 -14.47 1.01 5.40
C LEU A 66 -15.63 1.66 6.13
N VAL A 67 -15.82 2.96 5.96
CA VAL A 67 -16.90 3.74 6.59
C VAL A 67 -18.19 3.65 5.77
N GLY A 68 -18.12 3.98 4.48
CA GLY A 68 -19.26 4.15 3.57
C GLY A 68 -19.49 2.98 2.61
N ARG A 69 -18.66 1.95 2.65
CA ARG A 69 -18.67 0.79 1.74
C ARG A 69 -18.62 1.17 0.25
N ARG A 70 -18.02 2.30 -0.05
CA ARG A 70 -17.83 2.81 -1.42
C ARG A 70 -16.59 3.68 -1.50
N TYR A 71 -15.99 3.74 -2.66
CA TYR A 71 -14.94 4.71 -2.97
C TYR A 71 -15.54 6.10 -3.14
N GLY A 72 -14.82 7.13 -2.70
CA GLY A 72 -15.29 8.51 -2.74
C GLY A 72 -14.16 9.53 -2.57
N ALA A 73 -14.23 10.33 -1.49
CA ALA A 73 -13.29 11.43 -1.26
C ALA A 73 -11.82 10.98 -1.14
N ASP A 74 -11.58 9.81 -0.52
CA ASP A 74 -10.22 9.28 -0.35
C ASP A 74 -9.61 8.84 -1.68
N ALA A 75 -10.39 8.16 -2.54
CA ALA A 75 -9.92 7.80 -3.89
C ALA A 75 -9.58 9.06 -4.70
N THR A 76 -10.43 10.10 -4.65
CA THR A 76 -10.18 11.39 -5.33
C THR A 76 -8.93 12.08 -4.79
N LEU A 77 -8.69 12.02 -3.47
CA LEU A 77 -7.48 12.57 -2.86
C LEU A 77 -6.22 11.82 -3.32
N ILE A 78 -6.30 10.49 -3.37
CA ILE A 78 -5.21 9.63 -3.86
C ILE A 78 -4.87 9.97 -5.31
N ASP A 79 -5.87 10.08 -6.19
CA ASP A 79 -5.67 10.45 -7.60
C ASP A 79 -4.92 11.78 -7.74
N ARG A 80 -5.39 12.82 -7.04
CA ARG A 80 -4.74 14.14 -7.05
C ARG A 80 -3.31 14.08 -6.51
N ALA A 81 -3.06 13.29 -5.47
CA ALA A 81 -1.72 13.15 -4.91
C ALA A 81 -0.77 12.42 -5.88
N LEU A 82 -1.25 11.42 -6.60
CA LEU A 82 -0.51 10.73 -7.67
C LEU A 82 -0.24 11.66 -8.85
N GLU A 83 -1.25 12.37 -9.38
CA GLU A 83 -1.08 13.36 -10.44
C GLU A 83 -0.02 14.42 -10.07
N HIS A 84 -0.11 14.96 -8.85
CA HIS A 84 0.86 15.94 -8.35
C HIS A 84 2.28 15.35 -8.30
N THR A 85 2.41 14.10 -7.90
CA THR A 85 3.71 13.43 -7.83
C THR A 85 4.27 13.18 -9.23
N PHE A 86 3.47 12.62 -10.13
CA PHE A 86 3.89 12.31 -11.51
C PHE A 86 4.24 13.56 -12.32
N SER A 87 3.60 14.70 -12.05
CA SER A 87 3.93 15.97 -12.71
C SER A 87 5.28 16.56 -12.31
N ARG A 88 5.89 16.09 -11.21
CA ARG A 88 7.12 16.65 -10.62
C ARG A 88 8.30 15.69 -10.57
N TYR A 89 8.04 14.41 -10.56
CA TYR A 89 9.05 13.38 -10.36
C TYR A 89 8.97 12.30 -11.42
N ALA A 90 10.11 11.89 -11.93
CA ALA A 90 10.21 10.75 -12.84
C ALA A 90 10.00 9.45 -12.04
N VAL A 91 8.80 8.88 -12.15
CA VAL A 91 8.42 7.61 -11.53
C VAL A 91 8.55 6.50 -12.56
N ASP A 92 9.08 5.35 -12.15
CA ASP A 92 9.18 4.16 -13.00
C ASP A 92 7.80 3.47 -13.09
N PRO A 93 7.13 3.48 -14.25
CA PRO A 93 5.80 2.90 -14.40
C PRO A 93 5.78 1.37 -14.20
N ALA A 94 6.92 0.69 -14.35
CA ALA A 94 7.04 -0.74 -14.06
C ALA A 94 7.20 -1.03 -12.56
N ARG A 95 7.38 -0.01 -11.73
CA ARG A 95 7.60 -0.11 -10.29
C ARG A 95 6.75 0.91 -9.52
N LEU A 96 5.45 0.82 -9.69
CA LEU A 96 4.46 1.59 -8.95
C LEU A 96 3.65 0.65 -8.05
N ALA A 97 3.76 0.85 -6.74
CA ALA A 97 3.05 0.05 -5.74
C ALA A 97 2.05 0.87 -4.94
N ILE A 98 0.99 0.20 -4.49
CA ILE A 98 0.12 0.67 -3.42
C ILE A 98 0.27 -0.27 -2.23
N GLY A 99 0.40 0.28 -1.02
CA GLY A 99 0.53 -0.53 0.18
C GLY A 99 -0.07 0.13 1.41
N GLY A 100 -0.15 -0.63 2.50
CA GLY A 100 -0.68 -0.11 3.75
C GLY A 100 -0.66 -1.11 4.89
N PHE A 101 -1.13 -0.66 6.03
CA PHE A 101 -1.23 -1.44 7.25
C PHE A 101 -2.67 -1.47 7.76
N SER A 102 -3.15 -2.63 8.24
CA SER A 102 -4.48 -2.78 8.85
C SER A 102 -5.60 -2.31 7.89
N ASP A 103 -6.40 -1.31 8.25
CA ASP A 103 -7.41 -0.70 7.38
C ASP A 103 -6.81 -0.18 6.08
N GLY A 104 -5.63 0.46 6.14
CA GLY A 104 -4.90 0.90 4.96
C GLY A 104 -4.46 -0.27 4.06
N ALA A 105 -4.16 -1.44 4.63
CA ALA A 105 -3.84 -2.64 3.85
C ALA A 105 -5.08 -3.20 3.15
N SER A 106 -6.25 -3.18 3.82
CA SER A 106 -7.52 -3.59 3.24
C SER A 106 -7.94 -2.68 2.09
N TYR A 107 -7.74 -1.37 2.26
CA TYR A 107 -7.99 -0.38 1.22
C TYR A 107 -7.00 -0.52 0.04
N ALA A 108 -5.71 -0.72 0.35
CA ALA A 108 -4.67 -0.91 -0.67
C ALA A 108 -4.92 -2.16 -1.53
N LEU A 109 -5.30 -3.29 -0.93
CA LEU A 109 -5.72 -4.49 -1.66
C LEU A 109 -6.90 -4.19 -2.58
N SER A 110 -7.95 -3.58 -2.04
CA SER A 110 -9.18 -3.29 -2.77
C SER A 110 -8.92 -2.34 -3.95
N LEU A 111 -8.22 -1.22 -3.70
CA LEU A 111 -7.92 -0.21 -4.72
C LEU A 111 -6.88 -0.70 -5.73
N GLY A 112 -5.86 -1.43 -5.26
CA GLY A 112 -4.78 -1.96 -6.10
C GLY A 112 -5.27 -3.03 -7.08
N ILE A 113 -6.17 -3.91 -6.66
CA ILE A 113 -6.80 -4.89 -7.55
C ILE A 113 -7.76 -4.22 -8.54
N THR A 114 -8.48 -3.17 -8.09
CA THR A 114 -9.35 -2.38 -8.97
C THR A 114 -8.57 -1.67 -10.08
N ASN A 115 -7.33 -1.24 -9.80
CA ASN A 115 -6.47 -0.44 -10.69
C ASN A 115 -5.12 -1.13 -10.93
N GLY A 116 -5.12 -2.44 -11.19
CA GLY A 116 -3.89 -3.20 -11.47
C GLY A 116 -3.29 -2.95 -12.85
N ASP A 117 -3.90 -2.12 -13.68
CA ASP A 117 -3.33 -1.51 -14.88
C ASP A 117 -2.44 -0.30 -14.54
N LEU A 118 -2.67 0.36 -13.41
CA LEU A 118 -1.83 1.43 -12.86
C LEU A 118 -0.79 0.86 -11.88
N PHE A 119 -1.23 0.10 -10.88
CA PHE A 119 -0.35 -0.44 -9.85
C PHE A 119 0.22 -1.79 -10.27
N THR A 120 1.54 -1.87 -10.39
CA THR A 120 2.24 -3.13 -10.69
C THR A 120 2.34 -4.06 -9.48
N HIS A 121 2.26 -3.50 -8.26
CA HIS A 121 2.41 -4.25 -7.01
C HIS A 121 1.44 -3.73 -5.95
N VAL A 122 0.99 -4.66 -5.09
CA VAL A 122 0.22 -4.38 -3.87
C VAL A 122 0.97 -4.93 -2.66
N ILE A 123 1.15 -4.11 -1.60
CA ILE A 123 1.83 -4.50 -0.36
C ILE A 123 0.87 -4.35 0.81
N ALA A 124 0.35 -5.44 1.35
CA ALA A 124 -0.65 -5.42 2.40
C ALA A 124 -0.12 -6.05 3.71
N PHE A 125 0.07 -5.20 4.72
CA PHE A 125 0.50 -5.64 6.06
C PHE A 125 -0.73 -5.79 6.97
N SER A 126 -1.03 -7.01 7.39
CA SER A 126 -2.18 -7.37 8.23
C SER A 126 -3.52 -6.83 7.71
N PRO A 127 -3.94 -7.14 6.46
CA PRO A 127 -5.23 -6.71 5.93
C PRO A 127 -6.38 -7.46 6.61
N GLY A 128 -7.53 -6.78 6.77
CA GLY A 128 -8.75 -7.36 7.32
C GLY A 128 -9.64 -8.00 6.26
N PHE A 129 -9.74 -7.39 5.09
CA PHE A 129 -10.59 -7.81 3.98
C PHE A 129 -10.07 -7.30 2.63
N MET A 130 -10.75 -7.72 1.57
CA MET A 130 -10.58 -7.23 0.21
C MET A 130 -11.97 -7.05 -0.41
N ALA A 131 -12.23 -5.89 -1.03
CA ALA A 131 -13.48 -5.55 -1.69
C ALA A 131 -13.23 -4.66 -2.93
N PRO A 132 -12.60 -5.21 -4.00
CA PRO A 132 -12.36 -4.44 -5.21
C PRO A 132 -13.68 -4.11 -5.92
N ALA A 133 -13.77 -2.92 -6.53
CA ALA A 133 -14.93 -2.53 -7.35
C ALA A 133 -14.91 -3.18 -8.74
N GLY A 134 -13.77 -3.72 -9.14
CA GLY A 134 -13.52 -4.41 -10.40
C GLY A 134 -12.13 -5.04 -10.39
N HIS A 135 -11.75 -5.64 -11.50
CA HIS A 135 -10.42 -6.24 -11.68
C HIS A 135 -9.80 -5.69 -12.97
N ALA A 136 -8.70 -4.96 -12.84
CA ALA A 136 -7.91 -4.48 -13.96
C ALA A 136 -6.46 -4.96 -13.80
N GLY A 137 -5.89 -5.54 -14.85
CA GLY A 137 -4.54 -6.10 -14.80
C GLY A 137 -4.36 -7.21 -13.75
N PHE A 138 -3.10 -7.55 -13.48
CA PHE A 138 -2.71 -8.58 -12.49
C PHE A 138 -1.49 -8.08 -11.71
N PRO A 139 -1.67 -7.14 -10.76
CA PRO A 139 -0.55 -6.71 -9.92
C PRO A 139 -0.01 -7.88 -9.09
N HIS A 140 1.29 -7.87 -8.85
CA HIS A 140 1.90 -8.79 -7.90
C HIS A 140 1.49 -8.39 -6.48
N VAL A 141 1.16 -9.35 -5.62
CA VAL A 141 0.63 -9.08 -4.29
C VAL A 141 1.56 -9.64 -3.21
N PHE A 142 1.98 -8.79 -2.28
CA PHE A 142 2.65 -9.18 -1.05
C PHE A 142 1.69 -9.01 0.13
N ILE A 143 1.48 -10.07 0.90
CA ILE A 143 0.67 -10.02 2.12
C ILE A 143 1.50 -10.55 3.28
N SER A 144 1.49 -9.86 4.43
CA SER A 144 2.01 -10.41 5.68
C SER A 144 0.99 -10.35 6.80
N HIS A 145 1.07 -11.27 7.76
CA HIS A 145 0.18 -11.31 8.91
C HIS A 145 0.81 -11.97 10.12
N GLY A 146 0.60 -11.39 11.30
CA GLY A 146 1.05 -11.98 12.57
C GLY A 146 0.16 -13.14 13.01
N THR A 147 0.76 -14.27 13.40
CA THR A 147 0.02 -15.47 13.83
C THR A 147 -0.75 -15.28 15.12
N ARG A 148 -0.36 -14.28 15.93
CA ARG A 148 -1.00 -13.90 17.20
C ARG A 148 -1.75 -12.57 17.10
N ASP A 149 -2.13 -12.15 15.89
CA ASP A 149 -2.92 -10.93 15.69
C ASP A 149 -4.31 -11.09 16.31
N ARG A 150 -4.58 -10.28 17.35
CA ARG A 150 -5.86 -10.26 18.08
C ARG A 150 -6.80 -9.15 17.58
N VAL A 151 -6.30 -8.18 16.80
CA VAL A 151 -7.08 -7.08 16.22
C VAL A 151 -7.80 -7.58 14.97
N LEU A 152 -7.02 -8.16 14.05
CA LEU A 152 -7.50 -8.78 12.83
C LEU A 152 -7.05 -10.25 12.79
N PRO A 153 -7.82 -11.19 13.37
CA PRO A 153 -7.41 -12.59 13.44
C PRO A 153 -7.10 -13.18 12.07
N MET A 154 -5.86 -13.58 11.85
CA MET A 154 -5.31 -14.05 10.56
C MET A 154 -6.20 -15.08 9.87
N GLY A 155 -6.78 -16.03 10.62
CA GLY A 155 -7.65 -17.08 10.10
C GLY A 155 -8.94 -16.56 9.45
N ARG A 156 -9.41 -15.38 9.83
CA ARG A 156 -10.59 -14.71 9.25
C ARG A 156 -10.24 -13.68 8.18
N CYS A 157 -8.98 -13.34 8.07
CA CYS A 157 -8.45 -12.28 7.21
C CYS A 157 -7.54 -12.86 6.13
N SER A 158 -6.21 -12.75 6.25
CA SER A 158 -5.26 -13.12 5.19
C SER A 158 -5.39 -14.57 4.72
N ARG A 159 -5.67 -15.53 5.61
CA ARG A 159 -5.87 -16.94 5.22
C ARG A 159 -7.13 -17.19 4.38
N ARG A 160 -8.03 -16.20 4.26
CA ARG A 160 -9.16 -16.22 3.31
C ARG A 160 -8.83 -15.43 2.05
N ILE A 161 -8.17 -14.28 2.20
CA ILE A 161 -7.81 -13.39 1.10
C ILE A 161 -6.82 -14.07 0.15
N VAL A 162 -5.77 -14.71 0.68
CA VAL A 162 -4.70 -15.31 -0.14
C VAL A 162 -5.23 -16.36 -1.10
N PRO A 163 -5.98 -17.40 -0.67
CA PRO A 163 -6.54 -18.39 -1.62
C PRO A 163 -7.54 -17.79 -2.61
N GLU A 164 -8.22 -16.70 -2.26
CA GLU A 164 -9.11 -15.99 -3.18
C GLU A 164 -8.33 -15.33 -4.30
N LEU A 165 -7.25 -14.61 -3.99
CA LEU A 165 -6.36 -14.00 -4.96
C LEU A 165 -5.68 -15.04 -5.85
N GLU A 166 -5.15 -16.13 -5.27
CA GLU A 166 -4.51 -17.22 -6.02
C GLU A 166 -5.48 -17.87 -7.01
N ARG A 167 -6.74 -18.12 -6.60
CA ARG A 167 -7.80 -18.62 -7.50
C ARG A 167 -8.15 -17.61 -8.59
N GLY A 168 -8.02 -16.30 -8.30
CA GLY A 168 -8.15 -15.21 -9.27
C GLY A 168 -6.97 -15.06 -10.23
N GLY A 169 -5.91 -15.88 -10.09
CA GLY A 169 -4.74 -15.86 -10.97
C GLY A 169 -3.66 -14.83 -10.58
N TYR A 170 -3.74 -14.24 -9.40
CA TYR A 170 -2.74 -13.31 -8.90
C TYR A 170 -1.49 -14.03 -8.38
N ASP A 171 -0.30 -13.47 -8.66
CA ASP A 171 0.97 -13.91 -8.05
C ASP A 171 1.06 -13.34 -6.62
N VAL A 172 0.84 -14.21 -5.63
CA VAL A 172 0.79 -13.82 -4.21
C VAL A 172 2.00 -14.34 -3.46
N ARG A 173 2.74 -13.41 -2.83
CA ARG A 173 3.76 -13.72 -1.84
C ARG A 173 3.18 -13.54 -0.44
N TYR A 174 2.90 -14.63 0.25
CA TYR A 174 2.34 -14.61 1.59
C TYR A 174 3.38 -14.91 2.67
N ARG A 175 3.39 -14.11 3.74
CA ARG A 175 4.31 -14.24 4.89
C ARG A 175 3.57 -14.20 6.21
N GLU A 176 3.50 -15.33 6.89
CA GLU A 176 3.12 -15.39 8.30
C GLU A 176 4.34 -15.19 9.18
N PHE A 177 4.21 -14.47 10.28
CA PHE A 177 5.28 -14.27 11.25
C PHE A 177 4.77 -14.42 12.68
N ASP A 178 5.66 -14.82 13.59
CA ASP A 178 5.33 -14.95 15.01
C ASP A 178 5.23 -13.57 15.67
N GLY A 179 4.04 -12.98 15.69
CA GLY A 179 3.77 -11.64 16.19
C GLY A 179 2.30 -11.29 16.25
N GLY A 180 2.00 -10.12 16.82
CA GLY A 180 0.67 -9.54 16.87
C GLY A 180 0.36 -8.64 15.68
N HIS A 181 -0.52 -7.63 15.90
CA HIS A 181 -0.92 -6.65 14.89
C HIS A 181 0.18 -5.59 14.70
N THR A 182 1.20 -5.90 13.91
CA THR A 182 2.39 -5.07 13.70
C THR A 182 3.07 -5.38 12.37
N ILE A 183 4.10 -4.60 12.03
CA ILE A 183 5.00 -4.84 10.89
C ILE A 183 6.42 -4.99 11.45
N PRO A 184 6.95 -6.20 11.56
CA PRO A 184 8.36 -6.39 11.94
C PRO A 184 9.30 -5.78 10.88
N PRO A 185 10.45 -5.20 11.29
CA PRO A 185 11.41 -4.60 10.37
C PRO A 185 11.87 -5.53 9.25
N GLU A 186 12.05 -6.82 9.53
CA GLU A 186 12.43 -7.84 8.57
C GLU A 186 11.33 -8.08 7.52
N ILE A 187 10.07 -8.01 7.91
CA ILE A 187 8.92 -8.12 6.99
C ILE A 187 8.84 -6.89 6.07
N ALA A 188 9.03 -5.69 6.63
CA ALA A 188 9.09 -4.46 5.83
C ALA A 188 10.25 -4.52 4.82
N SER A 189 11.44 -4.95 5.26
CA SER A 189 12.62 -5.11 4.41
C SER A 189 12.41 -6.17 3.33
N GLU A 190 11.75 -7.28 3.65
CA GLU A 190 11.40 -8.33 2.67
C GLU A 190 10.43 -7.80 1.60
N ALA A 191 9.38 -7.09 2.00
CA ALA A 191 8.40 -6.51 1.09
C ALA A 191 9.06 -5.50 0.13
N VAL A 192 9.89 -4.59 0.65
CA VAL A 192 10.61 -3.62 -0.17
C VAL A 192 11.63 -4.31 -1.08
N GLY A 193 12.40 -5.27 -0.58
CA GLY A 193 13.35 -6.04 -1.39
C GLY A 193 12.66 -6.86 -2.49
N TRP A 194 11.46 -7.37 -2.24
CA TRP A 194 10.65 -8.05 -3.24
C TRP A 194 10.14 -7.08 -4.31
N PHE A 195 9.64 -5.92 -3.93
CA PHE A 195 9.12 -4.90 -4.83
C PHE A 195 10.23 -4.29 -5.71
N THR A 196 11.41 -4.02 -5.15
CA THR A 196 12.49 -3.31 -5.86
C THR A 196 13.35 -4.21 -6.75
N ARG A 197 13.26 -5.53 -6.65
CA ARG A 197 13.99 -6.45 -7.51
C ARG A 197 13.54 -6.27 -8.96
N ARG A 198 14.51 -5.93 -9.84
CA ARG A 198 14.26 -6.01 -11.28
C ARG A 198 14.05 -7.49 -11.65
N ARG A 199 12.88 -7.84 -12.12
CA ARG A 199 12.70 -9.11 -12.81
C ARG A 199 13.45 -8.98 -14.14
N LEU A 200 14.44 -9.81 -14.37
CA LEU A 200 15.04 -9.97 -15.69
C LEU A 200 13.93 -10.59 -16.57
N SER A 201 13.49 -9.83 -17.54
CA SER A 201 12.55 -10.26 -18.60
C SER A 201 13.20 -11.30 -19.50
#